data_ec68b098d797cdf47d0a0d5343eb8a02
#
_entry.id   ec68b098d797cdf47d0a0d5343eb8a02
#
_cell.length_a   1.000
_cell.length_b   1.000
_cell.length_c   1.000
_cell.angle_alpha   90.00
_cell.angle_beta   90.00
_cell.angle_gamma   90.00
#
_symmetry.space_group_name_H-M   'P 1'
#
loop_
_entity.id
_entity.type
_entity.pdbx_description
1 polymer ?
#
loop_
_entity_poly.entity_id
_entity_poly.type
_entity_poly.pdbx_seq_one_letter_code
_entity_poly.pdbx_strand_id
1 'polypeptide(L)'
;FKIALPSAAGALIVVLIFSFVWYWNEQYLSQLYLYSKVKANNIYTPLINQLSIFDSAFDSAYNSNTGPGSSNSATINDAYRMAATILTILPLLIIYAVLQKQFVESVDRAGITGE
;
A
#
# COMPACT_ATOMS: atom_id res chain seq x y z
N PHE A 1 -7.69 21.46 25.35
CA PHE A 1 -6.60 20.79 24.63
C PHE A 1 -5.67 19.95 25.52
N LYS A 2 -5.29 20.43 26.70
CA LYS A 2 -4.35 19.69 27.58
C LYS A 2 -4.93 18.44 28.24
N ILE A 3 -6.26 18.31 28.33
CA ILE A 3 -6.95 17.16 28.95
C ILE A 3 -7.64 16.30 27.90
N ALA A 4 -8.30 16.92 26.93
CA ALA A 4 -9.04 16.21 25.89
C ALA A 4 -8.13 15.50 24.87
N LEU A 5 -7.00 16.09 24.49
CA LEU A 5 -6.09 15.51 23.50
C LEU A 5 -5.44 14.20 24.00
N PRO A 6 -4.88 14.12 25.22
CA PRO A 6 -4.34 12.85 25.72
C PRO A 6 -5.42 11.77 25.90
N SER A 7 -6.65 12.15 26.27
CA SER A 7 -7.75 11.21 26.38
C SER A 7 -8.20 10.66 25.02
N ALA A 8 -8.13 11.47 23.98
CA ALA A 8 -8.50 11.09 22.60
C ALA A 8 -7.33 10.49 21.80
N ALA A 9 -6.12 10.42 22.35
CA ALA A 9 -4.93 9.98 21.63
C ALA A 9 -5.10 8.59 21.00
N GLY A 10 -5.74 7.65 21.69
CA GLY A 10 -6.01 6.32 21.17
C GLY A 10 -6.90 6.35 19.93
N ALA A 11 -7.99 7.09 19.97
CA ALA A 11 -8.90 7.22 18.81
C ALA A 11 -8.20 7.92 17.63
N LEU A 12 -7.38 8.93 17.90
CA LEU A 12 -6.60 9.62 16.86
C LEU A 12 -5.61 8.70 16.16
N ILE A 13 -4.92 7.84 16.91
CA ILE A 13 -3.99 6.85 16.35
C ILE A 13 -4.73 5.88 15.42
N VAL A 14 -5.89 5.38 15.83
CA VAL A 14 -6.70 4.49 15.01
C VAL A 14 -7.11 5.16 13.71
N VAL A 15 -7.64 6.38 13.77
CA VAL A 15 -8.03 7.15 12.58
C VAL A 15 -6.83 7.40 11.66
N LEU A 16 -5.67 7.72 12.24
CA LEU A 16 -4.44 7.95 11.49
C LEU A 16 -3.99 6.68 10.75
N ILE A 17 -4.02 5.53 11.41
CA ILE A 17 -3.65 4.25 10.80
C ILE A 17 -4.60 3.93 9.64
N PHE A 18 -5.92 4.02 9.84
CA PHE A 18 -6.89 3.75 8.78
C PHE A 18 -6.75 4.73 7.62
N SER A 19 -6.56 6.01 7.88
CA SER A 19 -6.33 7.01 6.85
C SER A 19 -5.05 6.71 6.06
N PHE A 20 -3.98 6.35 6.76
CA PHE A 20 -2.72 5.98 6.12
C PHE A 20 -2.87 4.77 5.20
N VAL A 21 -3.51 3.69 5.67
CA VAL A 21 -3.79 2.48 4.87
C VAL A 21 -4.64 2.82 3.66
N TRP A 22 -5.66 3.66 3.85
CA TRP A 22 -6.53 4.09 2.77
C TRP A 22 -5.77 4.85 1.69
N TYR A 23 -4.99 5.87 2.07
CA TYR A 23 -4.19 6.64 1.12
C TYR A 23 -3.05 5.85 0.49
N TRP A 24 -2.48 4.90 1.21
CA TRP A 24 -1.46 4.01 0.66
C TRP A 24 -1.99 3.14 -0.47
N ASN A 25 -3.22 2.71 -0.36
CA ASN A 25 -3.88 1.83 -1.33
C ASN A 25 -4.66 2.58 -2.42
N GLU A 26 -4.60 3.92 -2.40
CA GLU A 26 -5.36 4.76 -3.32
C GLU A 26 -4.72 4.81 -4.71
N GLN A 27 -5.14 3.89 -5.56
CA GLN A 27 -4.67 3.79 -6.94
C GLN A 27 -5.54 4.59 -7.92
N TYR A 28 -6.85 4.56 -7.73
CA TYR A 28 -7.81 5.11 -8.70
C TYR A 28 -7.72 6.63 -8.83
N LEU A 29 -7.81 7.35 -7.72
CA LEU A 29 -7.71 8.82 -7.74
C LEU A 29 -6.32 9.27 -8.17
N SER A 30 -5.28 8.54 -7.75
CA SER A 30 -3.92 8.82 -8.19
C SER A 30 -3.74 8.67 -9.69
N GLN A 31 -4.29 7.66 -10.30
CA GLN A 31 -4.27 7.50 -11.75
C GLN A 31 -5.08 8.60 -12.45
N LEU A 32 -6.26 8.94 -11.92
CA LEU A 32 -7.13 9.94 -12.51
C LEU A 32 -6.49 11.33 -12.53
N TYR A 33 -5.92 11.77 -11.39
CA TYR A 33 -5.38 13.12 -11.26
C TYR A 33 -3.91 13.26 -11.67
N LEU A 34 -3.12 12.19 -11.54
CA LEU A 34 -1.69 12.22 -11.82
C LEU A 34 -1.32 11.61 -13.17
N TYR A 35 -2.28 11.11 -13.93
CA TYR A 35 -2.02 10.43 -15.21
C TYR A 35 -1.16 11.26 -16.17
N SER A 36 -1.43 12.55 -16.31
CA SER A 36 -0.64 13.43 -17.17
C SER A 36 0.78 13.66 -16.67
N LYS A 37 0.99 13.62 -15.34
CA LYS A 37 2.30 13.76 -14.69
C LYS A 37 3.13 12.49 -14.81
N VAL A 38 2.50 11.34 -14.70
CA VAL A 38 3.14 10.02 -14.91
C VAL A 38 3.63 9.89 -16.34
N LYS A 39 2.82 10.30 -17.31
CA LYS A 39 3.17 10.26 -18.75
C LYS A 39 4.31 11.24 -19.11
N ALA A 40 4.47 12.31 -18.34
CA ALA A 40 5.54 13.29 -18.53
C ALA A 40 6.88 12.94 -17.83
N ASN A 41 7.08 11.69 -17.40
CA ASN A 41 8.25 11.21 -16.65
C ASN A 41 8.53 11.97 -15.34
N ASN A 42 7.55 12.61 -14.75
CA ASN A 42 7.65 13.21 -13.43
C ASN A 42 7.47 12.15 -12.34
N ILE A 43 8.48 12.01 -11.51
CA ILE A 43 8.83 10.88 -10.64
C ILE A 43 7.88 10.70 -9.42
N TYR A 44 6.92 11.59 -9.22
CA TYR A 44 6.05 11.56 -8.03
C TYR A 44 4.77 10.75 -8.28
N THR A 45 4.92 9.43 -8.29
CA THR A 45 3.78 8.52 -8.35
C THR A 45 3.71 7.67 -7.09
N PRO A 46 2.51 7.44 -6.54
CA PRO A 46 2.33 6.51 -5.43
C PRO A 46 2.89 5.12 -5.76
N LEU A 47 3.39 4.43 -4.74
CA LEU A 47 4.04 3.13 -4.90
C LEU A 47 3.11 2.09 -5.54
N ILE A 48 1.82 2.16 -5.26
CA ILE A 48 0.82 1.26 -5.87
C ILE A 48 0.70 1.47 -7.39
N ASN A 49 0.85 2.71 -7.88
CA ASN A 49 0.86 3.00 -9.31
C ASN A 49 2.16 2.54 -9.97
N GLN A 50 3.29 2.64 -9.28
CA GLN A 50 4.56 2.10 -9.75
C GLN A 50 4.51 0.58 -9.90
N LEU A 51 3.84 -0.12 -8.97
CA LEU A 51 3.62 -1.56 -9.09
C LEU A 51 2.80 -1.90 -10.34
N SER A 52 1.75 -1.15 -10.62
CA SER A 52 0.92 -1.33 -11.83
C SER A 52 1.70 -1.07 -13.13
N ILE A 53 2.55 -0.05 -13.15
CA ILE A 53 3.42 0.26 -14.29
C ILE A 53 4.47 -0.84 -14.48
N PHE A 54 5.07 -1.31 -13.40
CA PHE A 54 6.02 -2.42 -13.43
C PHE A 54 5.38 -3.68 -13.99
N ASP A 55 4.17 -4.01 -13.55
CA ASP A 55 3.43 -5.18 -14.01
C ASP A 55 3.16 -5.12 -15.52
N SER A 56 2.67 -4.00 -16.03
CA SER A 56 2.41 -3.80 -17.45
C SER A 56 3.68 -3.74 -18.31
N ALA A 57 4.74 -3.14 -17.82
CA ALA A 57 6.03 -3.08 -18.49
C ALA A 57 6.69 -4.47 -18.57
N PHE A 58 6.58 -5.22 -17.48
CA PHE A 58 7.11 -6.57 -17.40
C PHE A 58 6.37 -7.52 -18.35
N ASP A 59 5.03 -7.44 -18.41
CA ASP A 59 4.22 -8.22 -19.37
C ASP A 59 4.59 -7.90 -20.83
N SER A 60 4.79 -6.63 -21.12
CA SER A 60 5.15 -6.19 -22.47
C SER A 60 6.54 -6.69 -22.89
N ALA A 61 7.51 -6.59 -21.99
CA ALA A 61 8.87 -7.07 -22.23
C ALA A 61 8.93 -8.59 -22.37
N TYR A 62 8.11 -9.28 -21.57
CA TYR A 62 8.04 -10.72 -21.57
C TYR A 62 7.39 -11.28 -22.84
N ASN A 63 6.22 -10.76 -23.22
CA ASN A 63 5.49 -11.19 -24.41
C ASN A 63 6.25 -10.90 -25.72
N SER A 64 7.14 -9.91 -25.71
CA SER A 64 7.99 -9.59 -26.87
C SER A 64 9.19 -10.55 -27.02
N ASN A 65 9.64 -11.18 -25.95
CA ASN A 65 10.84 -12.02 -25.95
C ASN A 65 10.55 -13.53 -25.93
N THR A 66 9.34 -13.95 -25.60
CA THR A 66 8.96 -15.36 -25.53
C THR A 66 7.87 -15.67 -26.54
N GLY A 67 8.19 -16.54 -27.51
CA GLY A 67 7.20 -17.07 -28.43
C GLY A 67 6.12 -17.90 -27.68
N PRO A 68 4.94 -18.09 -28.29
CA PRO A 68 3.86 -18.84 -27.67
C PRO A 68 4.26 -20.29 -27.45
N GLY A 69 4.51 -20.68 -26.20
CA GLY A 69 4.80 -22.08 -25.85
C GLY A 69 5.71 -22.37 -24.67
N SER A 70 6.30 -21.36 -24.03
CA SER A 70 7.21 -21.59 -22.90
C SER A 70 6.48 -21.53 -21.54
N SER A 71 6.03 -22.69 -21.05
CA SER A 71 5.35 -22.81 -19.75
C SER A 71 6.23 -22.42 -18.54
N ASN A 72 7.54 -22.60 -18.64
CA ASN A 72 8.47 -22.21 -17.56
C ASN A 72 8.56 -20.71 -17.36
N SER A 73 8.31 -19.96 -18.39
CA SER A 73 8.40 -18.51 -18.40
C SER A 73 7.24 -17.86 -17.65
N ALA A 74 6.04 -18.43 -17.71
CA ALA A 74 4.87 -17.93 -16.98
C ALA A 74 5.07 -18.01 -15.45
N THR A 75 5.68 -19.09 -14.96
CA THR A 75 5.95 -19.31 -13.54
C THR A 75 6.98 -18.32 -13.00
N ILE A 76 8.01 -18.00 -13.78
CA ILE A 76 9.04 -17.01 -13.39
C ILE A 76 8.44 -15.61 -13.37
N ASN A 77 7.57 -15.29 -14.31
CA ASN A 77 6.85 -14.01 -14.35
C ASN A 77 6.01 -13.81 -13.08
N ASP A 78 5.29 -14.83 -12.66
CA ASP A 78 4.46 -14.79 -11.46
C ASP A 78 5.30 -14.59 -10.18
N ALA A 79 6.48 -15.19 -10.10
CA ALA A 79 7.38 -15.01 -8.98
C ALA A 79 7.89 -13.55 -8.84
N TYR A 80 8.22 -12.88 -9.93
CA TYR A 80 8.61 -11.47 -9.90
C TYR A 80 7.46 -10.54 -9.49
N ARG A 81 6.25 -10.82 -9.96
CA ARG A 81 5.04 -10.09 -9.55
C ARG A 81 4.78 -10.22 -8.05
N MET A 82 4.86 -11.45 -7.53
CA MET A 82 4.71 -11.71 -6.11
C MET A 82 5.77 -10.98 -5.27
N ALA A 83 7.01 -11.00 -5.70
CA ALA A 83 8.11 -10.28 -5.03
C ALA A 83 7.86 -8.75 -5.01
N ALA A 84 7.45 -8.16 -6.12
CA ALA A 84 7.13 -6.74 -6.19
C ALA A 84 5.94 -6.38 -5.29
N THR A 85 4.92 -7.21 -5.23
CA THR A 85 3.77 -7.04 -4.34
C THR A 85 4.19 -7.09 -2.87
N ILE A 86 5.03 -8.05 -2.47
CA ILE A 86 5.56 -8.15 -1.11
C ILE A 86 6.35 -6.89 -0.75
N LEU A 87 7.22 -6.41 -1.64
CA LEU A 87 7.98 -5.17 -1.42
C LEU A 87 7.07 -3.95 -1.24
N THR A 88 5.95 -3.90 -1.95
CA THR A 88 4.97 -2.80 -1.83
C THR A 88 4.21 -2.84 -0.51
N ILE A 89 3.91 -4.04 0.00
CA ILE A 89 3.17 -4.22 1.26
C ILE A 89 4.10 -4.10 2.49
N LEU A 90 5.39 -4.40 2.34
CA LEU A 90 6.34 -4.48 3.43
C LEU A 90 6.41 -3.20 4.30
N PRO A 91 6.47 -1.97 3.76
CA PRO A 91 6.45 -0.75 4.57
C PRO A 91 5.18 -0.62 5.40
N LEU A 92 4.04 -1.01 4.84
CA LEU A 92 2.75 -0.99 5.54
C LEU A 92 2.73 -1.97 6.72
N LEU A 93 3.26 -3.18 6.52
CA LEU A 93 3.38 -4.20 7.57
C LEU A 93 4.31 -3.74 8.71
N ILE A 94 5.42 -3.08 8.40
CA ILE A 94 6.34 -2.54 9.40
C ILE A 94 5.64 -1.48 10.25
N ILE A 95 4.96 -0.53 9.62
CA ILE A 95 4.21 0.52 10.32
C ILE A 95 3.12 -0.10 11.20
N TYR A 96 2.38 -1.07 10.67
CA TYR A 96 1.37 -1.78 11.45
C TYR A 96 1.97 -2.51 12.65
N ALA A 97 3.10 -3.23 12.49
CA ALA A 97 3.76 -3.94 13.57
C ALA A 97 4.23 -3.00 14.70
N VAL A 98 4.67 -1.79 14.36
CA VAL A 98 5.05 -0.77 15.36
C VAL A 98 3.84 -0.21 16.08
N LEU A 99 2.74 0.01 15.37
CA LEU A 99 1.54 0.68 15.90
C LEU A 99 0.52 -0.28 16.51
N GLN A 100 0.64 -1.59 16.27
CA GLN A 100 -0.33 -2.59 16.75
C GLN A 100 -0.53 -2.55 18.26
N LYS A 101 0.53 -2.32 19.03
CA LYS A 101 0.45 -2.22 20.49
C LYS A 101 -0.44 -1.06 20.93
N GLN A 102 -0.26 0.10 20.34
CA GLN A 102 -1.06 1.29 20.62
C GLN A 102 -2.51 1.14 20.16
N PHE A 103 -2.72 0.40 19.06
CA PHE A 103 -4.05 0.07 18.57
C PHE A 103 -4.81 -0.79 19.58
N VAL A 104 -4.21 -1.87 20.07
CA VAL A 104 -4.82 -2.79 21.05
C VAL A 104 -5.13 -2.06 22.36
N GLU A 105 -4.18 -1.30 22.91
CA GLU A 105 -4.39 -0.50 24.12
C GLU A 105 -5.54 0.53 23.96
N SER A 106 -5.68 1.09 22.77
CA SER A 106 -6.75 2.05 22.47
C SER A 106 -8.12 1.38 22.42
N VAL A 107 -8.22 0.20 21.83
CA VAL A 107 -9.47 -0.58 21.76
C VAL A 107 -9.90 -1.05 23.15
N ASP A 108 -8.94 -1.53 23.93
CA ASP A 108 -9.22 -1.98 25.31
C ASP A 108 -9.76 -0.84 26.19
N ARG A 109 -9.18 0.35 26.08
CA ARG A 109 -9.69 1.53 26.81
C ARG A 109 -11.09 1.96 26.37
N ALA A 110 -11.38 1.89 25.06
CA ALA A 110 -12.69 2.21 24.53
C ALA A 110 -13.74 1.18 24.94
N GLY A 111 -13.35 -0.10 25.09
CA GLY A 111 -14.23 -1.15 25.58
C GLY A 111 -14.59 -1.06 27.06
N ILE A 112 -13.67 -0.55 27.90
CA ILE A 112 -13.89 -0.40 29.35
C ILE A 112 -14.75 0.84 29.69
N THR A 113 -14.72 1.87 28.86
CA THR A 113 -15.55 3.09 29.04
C THR A 113 -16.96 2.96 28.50
N GLY A 114 -17.33 1.82 27.96
CA GLY A 114 -18.67 1.52 27.44
C GLY A 114 -19.68 1.00 28.49
N GLU A 115 -19.35 1.06 29.77
CA GLU A 115 -20.30 0.78 30.85
C GLU A 115 -20.98 2.05 31.33
#